data_7b017198a19af7f9e4bde95d77dfdd4a
#
_entry.id   7b017198a19af7f9e4bde95d77dfdd4a
#
_cell.length_a   1.000
_cell.length_b   1.000
_cell.length_c   1.000
_cell.angle_alpha   90.00
_cell.angle_beta   90.00
_cell.angle_gamma   90.00
#
_symmetry.space_group_name_H-M   'P 1'
#
loop_
_entity.id
_entity.type
_entity.pdbx_description
1 polymer ?
#
loop_
_entity_poly.entity_id
_entity_poly.type
_entity_poly.pdbx_seq_one_letter_code
_entity_poly.pdbx_strand_id
1 'polypeptide(L)'
;MPFSKKLLYEGEEIVLDLRPHWWFFAKQLVLAVVLAVATVFVLVQDINEWLLVALAALTAVAAVWLAGRLIRWSSINFVVTTDRLVYRSGVLAKKGKEIPLERINDISFNQRAFERLMGSGDLMIESGGTQGQQHFYDIRRPAAVQNQIHRSIEAAQARDADRMSGRRDLSLPEQLEKLDELRRRGVISQAEFDAKKVQLLERM
;
A
#
# COMPACT_ATOMS: atom_id res chain seq x y z
N MET A 1 -6.79 12.69 -2.19
CA MET A 1 -8.14 12.12 -2.00
C MET A 1 -7.97 10.69 -1.52
N PRO A 2 -8.78 10.16 -0.58
CA PRO A 2 -8.70 8.75 -0.20
C PRO A 2 -8.97 7.87 -1.42
N PHE A 3 -8.42 6.66 -1.41
CA PHE A 3 -8.62 5.71 -2.50
C PHE A 3 -10.11 5.40 -2.66
N SER A 4 -10.64 5.50 -3.88
CA SER A 4 -12.06 5.28 -4.12
C SER A 4 -12.41 3.80 -4.01
N LYS A 5 -13.32 3.45 -3.08
CA LYS A 5 -13.84 2.08 -2.92
C LYS A 5 -14.45 1.49 -4.19
N LYS A 6 -14.85 2.34 -5.15
CA LYS A 6 -15.38 1.92 -6.47
C LYS A 6 -14.36 1.21 -7.37
N LEU A 7 -13.08 1.23 -6.99
CA LEU A 7 -11.97 0.65 -7.76
C LEU A 7 -11.51 -0.69 -7.19
N LEU A 8 -12.15 -1.16 -6.13
CA LEU A 8 -11.93 -2.47 -5.53
C LEU A 8 -12.72 -3.53 -6.31
N TYR A 9 -12.17 -4.73 -6.42
CA TYR A 9 -12.91 -5.89 -6.90
C TYR A 9 -13.87 -6.41 -5.82
N GLU A 10 -14.83 -7.22 -6.21
CA GLU A 10 -15.75 -7.87 -5.26
C GLU A 10 -14.95 -8.73 -4.26
N GLY A 11 -15.13 -8.46 -2.96
CA GLY A 11 -14.42 -9.15 -1.89
C GLY A 11 -13.01 -8.62 -1.58
N GLU A 12 -12.53 -7.58 -2.30
CA GLU A 12 -11.24 -6.96 -2.05
C GLU A 12 -11.33 -5.92 -0.91
N GLU A 13 -10.46 -6.01 0.09
CA GLU A 13 -10.40 -5.09 1.22
C GLU A 13 -9.10 -4.28 1.21
N ILE A 14 -9.19 -3.03 1.67
CA ILE A 14 -8.00 -2.18 1.84
C ILE A 14 -7.33 -2.56 3.16
N VAL A 15 -6.10 -3.05 3.06
CA VAL A 15 -5.24 -3.37 4.23
C VAL A 15 -4.47 -2.15 4.68
N LEU A 16 -4.00 -1.33 3.72
CA LEU A 16 -3.16 -0.17 3.99
C LEU A 16 -3.41 0.92 2.94
N ASP A 17 -3.67 2.15 3.38
CA ASP A 17 -3.78 3.34 2.52
C ASP A 17 -2.79 4.40 3.01
N LEU A 18 -1.73 4.63 2.26
CA LEU A 18 -0.64 5.52 2.62
C LEU A 18 -0.49 6.67 1.62
N ARG A 19 -0.07 7.79 2.17
CA ARG A 19 0.43 8.93 1.41
C ARG A 19 1.91 9.13 1.70
N PRO A 20 2.67 9.69 0.73
CA PRO A 20 4.06 10.05 0.99
C PRO A 20 4.17 10.94 2.22
N HIS A 21 5.27 10.83 2.91
CA HIS A 21 5.55 11.62 4.09
C HIS A 21 5.63 13.11 3.74
N TRP A 22 5.26 14.02 4.66
CA TRP A 22 5.33 15.47 4.47
C TRP A 22 6.75 15.95 4.10
N TRP A 23 7.78 15.17 4.40
CA TRP A 23 9.16 15.39 4.03
C TRP A 23 9.36 15.61 2.53
N PHE A 24 8.47 15.05 1.71
CA PHE A 24 8.44 15.20 0.26
C PHE A 24 8.48 16.67 -0.21
N PHE A 25 7.91 17.61 0.53
CA PHE A 25 7.89 19.05 0.21
C PHE A 25 8.63 19.92 1.24
N ALA A 26 9.24 19.34 2.28
CA ALA A 26 9.86 20.07 3.37
C ALA A 26 10.97 21.01 2.89
N LYS A 27 11.82 20.57 1.97
CA LYS A 27 12.91 21.40 1.42
C LYS A 27 12.38 22.65 0.71
N GLN A 28 11.29 22.51 -0.07
CA GLN A 28 10.65 23.61 -0.77
C GLN A 28 9.95 24.55 0.20
N LEU A 29 9.36 24.01 1.24
CA LEU A 29 8.72 24.80 2.31
C LEU A 29 9.74 25.66 3.03
N VAL A 30 10.88 25.09 3.46
CA VAL A 30 11.95 25.82 4.13
C VAL A 30 12.48 26.95 3.22
N LEU A 31 12.75 26.66 1.95
CA LEU A 31 13.20 27.67 0.99
C LEU A 31 12.19 28.81 0.85
N ALA A 32 10.91 28.50 0.68
CA ALA A 32 9.85 29.49 0.55
C ALA A 32 9.73 30.39 1.80
N VAL A 33 9.83 29.77 3.00
CA VAL A 33 9.80 30.50 4.28
C VAL A 33 11.02 31.42 4.41
N VAL A 34 12.22 30.93 4.10
CA VAL A 34 13.46 31.76 4.19
C VAL A 34 13.38 32.95 3.25
N LEU A 35 12.93 32.73 2.00
CA LEU A 35 12.76 33.84 1.04
C LEU A 35 11.67 34.83 1.47
N ALA A 36 10.56 34.34 2.02
CA ALA A 36 9.50 35.21 2.53
C ALA A 36 9.98 36.07 3.71
N VAL A 37 10.72 35.48 4.66
CA VAL A 37 11.31 36.20 5.80
C VAL A 37 12.31 37.24 5.31
N ALA A 38 13.18 36.90 4.35
CA ALA A 38 14.12 37.84 3.77
C ALA A 38 13.43 39.02 3.06
N THR A 39 12.35 38.74 2.32
CA THR A 39 11.54 39.77 1.66
C THR A 39 10.91 40.72 2.67
N VAL A 40 10.31 40.18 3.75
CA VAL A 40 9.72 40.99 4.83
C VAL A 40 10.78 41.80 5.54
N PHE A 41 11.98 41.25 5.78
CA PHE A 41 13.09 41.95 6.43
C PHE A 41 13.54 43.17 5.60
N VAL A 42 13.75 42.99 4.29
CA VAL A 42 14.13 44.10 3.38
C VAL A 42 13.03 45.14 3.31
N LEU A 43 11.76 44.75 3.29
CA LEU A 43 10.62 45.68 3.27
C LEU A 43 10.56 46.56 4.53
N VAL A 44 10.77 45.94 5.73
CA VAL A 44 10.71 46.66 7.02
C VAL A 44 11.89 47.62 7.20
N GLN A 45 13.07 47.26 6.67
CA GLN A 45 14.30 48.06 6.82
C GLN A 45 14.46 49.13 5.73
N ASP A 46 13.59 49.13 4.73
CA ASP A 46 13.59 50.10 3.60
C ASP A 46 14.95 50.22 2.90
N ILE A 47 15.64 49.04 2.75
CA ILE A 47 17.06 49.01 2.35
C ILE A 47 17.23 49.40 0.86
N ASN A 48 16.48 48.79 -0.04
CA ASN A 48 16.63 48.99 -1.49
C ASN A 48 15.42 48.44 -2.27
N GLU A 49 14.80 49.26 -3.10
CA GLU A 49 13.62 48.87 -3.88
C GLU A 49 13.90 47.76 -4.89
N TRP A 50 15.05 47.77 -5.54
CA TRP A 50 15.43 46.75 -6.53
C TRP A 50 15.65 45.38 -5.85
N LEU A 51 16.25 45.40 -4.67
CA LEU A 51 16.43 44.16 -3.87
C LEU A 51 15.09 43.60 -3.38
N LEU A 52 14.17 44.49 -2.99
CA LEU A 52 12.81 44.10 -2.61
C LEU A 52 12.08 43.43 -3.75
N VAL A 53 12.10 44.06 -4.96
CA VAL A 53 11.46 43.49 -6.16
C VAL A 53 12.07 42.15 -6.55
N ALA A 54 13.39 42.01 -6.50
CA ALA A 54 14.07 40.74 -6.79
C ALA A 54 13.69 39.62 -5.80
N LEU A 55 13.69 39.90 -4.47
CA LEU A 55 13.31 38.96 -3.45
C LEU A 55 11.82 38.60 -3.52
N ALA A 56 10.95 39.54 -3.80
CA ALA A 56 9.51 39.30 -3.99
C ALA A 56 9.26 38.40 -5.21
N ALA A 57 9.98 38.62 -6.32
CA ALA A 57 9.89 37.75 -7.48
C ALA A 57 10.37 36.32 -7.19
N LEU A 58 11.50 36.18 -6.49
CA LEU A 58 12.01 34.85 -6.06
C LEU A 58 11.05 34.13 -5.12
N THR A 59 10.45 34.87 -4.17
CA THR A 59 9.46 34.33 -3.23
C THR A 59 8.21 33.85 -4.00
N ALA A 60 7.74 34.61 -4.97
CA ALA A 60 6.61 34.22 -5.82
C ALA A 60 6.92 32.94 -6.61
N VAL A 61 8.10 32.83 -7.21
CA VAL A 61 8.54 31.60 -7.91
C VAL A 61 8.62 30.42 -6.95
N ALA A 62 9.19 30.60 -5.76
CA ALA A 62 9.28 29.56 -4.75
C ALA A 62 7.88 29.10 -4.26
N ALA A 63 6.94 30.03 -4.12
CA ALA A 63 5.56 29.74 -3.73
C ALA A 63 4.83 28.91 -4.81
N VAL A 64 4.98 29.29 -6.10
CA VAL A 64 4.41 28.53 -7.22
C VAL A 64 5.03 27.13 -7.29
N TRP A 65 6.34 27.00 -7.09
CA TRP A 65 7.01 25.70 -7.06
C TRP A 65 6.55 24.84 -5.89
N LEU A 66 6.40 25.42 -4.69
CA LEU A 66 5.84 24.76 -3.52
C LEU A 66 4.40 24.28 -3.76
N ALA A 67 3.54 25.13 -4.33
CA ALA A 67 2.17 24.80 -4.69
C ALA A 67 2.10 23.60 -5.63
N GLY A 68 2.92 23.58 -6.69
CA GLY A 68 3.03 22.46 -7.61
C GLY A 68 3.51 21.17 -6.92
N ARG A 69 4.37 21.28 -5.91
CA ARG A 69 4.85 20.14 -5.12
C ARG A 69 3.77 19.60 -4.19
N LEU A 70 3.00 20.48 -3.54
CA LEU A 70 1.86 20.11 -2.69
C LEU A 70 0.74 19.41 -3.49
N ILE A 71 0.41 19.94 -4.66
CA ILE A 71 -0.57 19.32 -5.56
C ILE A 71 -0.10 17.92 -5.96
N ARG A 72 1.18 17.76 -6.31
CA ARG A 72 1.77 16.48 -6.66
C ARG A 72 1.75 15.50 -5.49
N TRP A 73 2.10 15.95 -4.29
CA TRP A 73 2.04 15.18 -3.06
C TRP A 73 0.61 14.66 -2.76
N SER A 74 -0.38 15.51 -2.90
CA SER A 74 -1.79 15.15 -2.65
C SER A 74 -2.36 14.16 -3.68
N SER A 75 -1.68 14.00 -4.82
CA SER A 75 -2.11 13.14 -5.93
C SER A 75 -1.44 11.76 -5.94
N ILE A 76 -0.55 11.48 -4.97
CA ILE A 76 0.09 10.19 -4.82
C ILE A 76 -0.68 9.38 -3.78
N ASN A 77 -1.09 8.18 -4.17
CA ASN A 77 -1.71 7.19 -3.28
C ASN A 77 -0.97 5.85 -3.43
N PHE A 78 -0.63 5.26 -2.30
CA PHE A 78 -0.05 3.93 -2.19
C PHE A 78 -0.99 3.07 -1.34
N VAL A 79 -1.62 2.11 -1.96
CA VAL A 79 -2.65 1.28 -1.33
C VAL A 79 -2.26 -0.19 -1.45
N VAL A 80 -2.32 -0.91 -0.35
CA VAL A 80 -2.20 -2.36 -0.31
C VAL A 80 -3.57 -2.91 0.00
N THR A 81 -4.03 -3.81 -0.86
CA THR A 81 -5.27 -4.54 -0.67
C THR A 81 -4.98 -5.99 -0.31
N THR A 82 -6.01 -6.77 -0.16
CA THR A 82 -5.89 -8.22 0.09
C THR A 82 -5.30 -8.99 -1.08
N ASP A 83 -5.33 -8.45 -2.32
CA ASP A 83 -4.97 -9.19 -3.54
C ASP A 83 -3.88 -8.51 -4.36
N ARG A 84 -3.72 -7.19 -4.25
CA ARG A 84 -2.75 -6.41 -5.03
C ARG A 84 -2.26 -5.17 -4.31
N LEU A 85 -1.11 -4.67 -4.79
CA LEU A 85 -0.59 -3.36 -4.46
C LEU A 85 -0.98 -2.39 -5.57
N VAL A 86 -1.59 -1.27 -5.20
CA VAL A 86 -2.02 -0.22 -6.13
C VAL A 86 -1.26 1.06 -5.83
N TYR A 87 -0.48 1.52 -6.80
CA TYR A 87 0.18 2.81 -6.76
C TYR A 87 -0.42 3.72 -7.80
N ARG A 88 -0.86 4.89 -7.39
CA ARG A 88 -1.39 5.92 -8.30
C ARG A 88 -0.70 7.23 -8.06
N SER A 89 -0.29 7.87 -9.13
CA SER A 89 0.33 9.19 -9.10
C SER A 89 -0.10 10.03 -10.30
N GLY A 90 -0.07 11.33 -10.14
CA GLY A 90 -0.30 12.29 -11.20
C GLY A 90 -1.54 13.14 -11.02
N VAL A 91 -1.41 14.41 -11.42
CA VAL A 91 -2.46 15.45 -11.33
C VAL A 91 -3.26 15.51 -12.61
N LEU A 92 -2.57 15.75 -13.74
CA LEU A 92 -3.17 15.88 -15.08
C LEU A 92 -3.16 14.54 -15.82
N ALA A 93 -2.01 13.85 -15.83
CA ALA A 93 -1.89 12.50 -16.37
C ALA A 93 -1.84 11.50 -15.21
N LYS A 94 -2.89 10.71 -15.04
CA LYS A 94 -2.95 9.67 -14.02
C LYS A 94 -2.11 8.48 -14.47
N LYS A 95 -1.07 8.17 -13.71
CA LYS A 95 -0.30 6.93 -13.84
C LYS A 95 -0.72 6.01 -12.71
N GLY A 96 -1.27 4.86 -13.07
CA GLY A 96 -1.61 3.78 -12.13
C GLY A 96 -0.71 2.59 -12.39
N LYS A 97 -0.23 1.96 -11.33
CA LYS A 97 0.45 0.68 -11.39
C LYS A 97 -0.20 -0.25 -10.38
N GLU A 98 -0.50 -1.44 -10.82
CA GLU A 98 -1.09 -2.49 -10.00
C GLU A 98 -0.18 -3.71 -10.07
N ILE A 99 0.20 -4.22 -8.91
CA ILE A 99 1.09 -5.37 -8.77
C ILE A 99 0.33 -6.41 -7.93
N PRO A 100 -0.08 -7.54 -8.51
CA PRO A 100 -0.65 -8.65 -7.74
C PRO A 100 0.33 -9.10 -6.66
N LEU A 101 -0.14 -9.40 -5.44
CA LEU A 101 0.70 -9.82 -4.33
C LEU A 101 1.50 -11.09 -4.65
N GLU A 102 0.92 -12.00 -5.44
CA GLU A 102 1.56 -13.23 -5.90
C GLU A 102 2.78 -13.01 -6.81
N ARG A 103 2.89 -11.84 -7.45
CA ARG A 103 3.99 -11.48 -8.35
C ARG A 103 5.09 -10.68 -7.67
N ILE A 104 4.98 -10.42 -6.40
CA ILE A 104 6.01 -9.74 -5.62
C ILE A 104 7.07 -10.78 -5.22
N ASN A 105 8.28 -10.59 -5.71
CA ASN A 105 9.40 -11.49 -5.44
C ASN A 105 10.20 -11.06 -4.21
N ASP A 106 10.47 -9.75 -4.11
CA ASP A 106 11.22 -9.18 -2.98
C ASP A 106 10.74 -7.78 -2.63
N ILE A 107 10.86 -7.44 -1.35
CA ILE A 107 10.54 -6.13 -0.82
C ILE A 107 11.69 -5.69 0.06
N SER A 108 12.37 -4.64 -0.35
CA SER A 108 13.44 -4.02 0.41
C SER A 108 13.12 -2.56 0.73
N PHE A 109 13.67 -2.06 1.80
CA PHE A 109 13.57 -0.64 2.13
C PHE A 109 14.95 -0.05 2.39
N ASN A 110 15.08 1.24 2.12
CA ASN A 110 16.27 2.01 2.42
C ASN A 110 15.87 3.22 3.26
N GLN A 111 16.58 3.42 4.37
CA GLN A 111 16.42 4.59 5.24
C GLN A 111 17.78 5.20 5.54
N ARG A 112 17.97 6.43 5.14
CA ARG A 112 19.13 7.21 5.57
C ARG A 112 18.97 7.62 7.03
N ALA A 113 20.06 7.92 7.74
CA ALA A 113 20.03 8.26 9.15
C ALA A 113 19.02 9.38 9.48
N PHE A 114 18.94 10.39 8.65
CA PHE A 114 18.00 11.51 8.79
C PHE A 114 16.55 11.11 8.51
N GLU A 115 16.30 10.29 7.49
CA GLU A 115 14.98 9.75 7.16
C GLU A 115 14.45 8.85 8.27
N ARG A 116 15.34 8.09 8.92
CA ARG A 116 15.01 7.26 10.07
C ARG A 116 14.53 8.10 11.24
N LEU A 117 15.18 9.24 11.51
CA LEU A 117 14.75 10.18 12.55
C LEU A 117 13.36 10.77 12.26
N MET A 118 13.07 11.04 10.98
CA MET A 118 11.79 11.57 10.54
C MET A 118 10.70 10.49 10.35
N GLY A 119 11.06 9.20 10.43
CA GLY A 119 10.12 8.09 10.22
C GLY A 119 9.69 7.93 8.77
N SER A 120 10.51 8.38 7.81
CA SER A 120 10.32 8.18 6.38
C SER A 120 11.41 7.28 5.79
N GLY A 121 11.25 6.82 4.56
CA GLY A 121 12.25 6.07 3.80
C GLY A 121 11.69 5.61 2.47
N ASP A 122 12.55 4.99 1.68
CA ASP A 122 12.21 4.51 0.36
C ASP A 122 11.92 3.00 0.41
N LEU A 123 10.89 2.56 -0.30
CA LEU A 123 10.52 1.16 -0.46
C LEU A 123 10.81 0.74 -1.91
N MET A 124 11.47 -0.38 -2.09
CA MET A 124 11.72 -0.99 -3.37
C MET A 124 11.02 -2.34 -3.42
N ILE A 125 10.20 -2.54 -4.44
CA ILE A 125 9.45 -3.77 -4.65
C ILE A 125 9.90 -4.36 -5.98
N GLU A 126 10.37 -5.59 -5.93
CA GLU A 126 10.71 -6.36 -7.11
C GLU A 126 9.55 -7.29 -7.48
N SER A 127 9.09 -7.18 -8.72
CA SER A 127 8.00 -8.01 -9.24
C SER A 127 8.40 -8.76 -10.50
N GLY A 128 7.89 -9.97 -10.66
CA GLY A 128 8.06 -10.75 -11.88
C GLY A 128 7.39 -10.06 -13.07
N GLY A 129 8.18 -9.63 -14.06
CA GLY A 129 7.69 -9.00 -15.29
C GLY A 129 8.69 -8.03 -15.93
N THR A 130 8.31 -7.44 -17.07
CA THR A 130 9.18 -6.56 -17.87
C THR A 130 9.62 -5.26 -17.20
N GLN A 131 9.06 -4.92 -16.05
CA GLN A 131 9.39 -3.71 -15.29
C GLN A 131 9.92 -4.04 -13.89
N GLY A 132 10.65 -5.11 -13.73
CA GLY A 132 11.34 -5.70 -12.57
C GLY A 132 11.24 -4.96 -11.24
N GLN A 133 11.94 -3.83 -11.08
CA GLN A 133 12.04 -3.11 -9.82
C GLN A 133 11.21 -1.83 -9.83
N GLN A 134 10.50 -1.59 -8.73
CA GLN A 134 9.71 -0.38 -8.50
C GLN A 134 10.15 0.33 -7.24
N HIS A 135 10.44 1.62 -7.38
CA HIS A 135 10.85 2.48 -6.28
C HIS A 135 9.69 3.38 -5.86
N PHE A 136 9.40 3.36 -4.56
CA PHE A 136 8.40 4.21 -3.90
C PHE A 136 9.12 5.06 -2.86
N TYR A 137 9.12 6.36 -3.09
CA TYR A 137 9.89 7.32 -2.28
C TYR A 137 9.05 7.90 -1.15
N ASP A 138 9.74 8.28 -0.07
CA ASP A 138 9.15 8.99 1.07
C ASP A 138 7.97 8.25 1.73
N ILE A 139 8.04 6.92 1.82
CA ILE A 139 7.02 6.11 2.51
C ILE A 139 7.16 6.30 4.03
N ARG A 140 6.01 6.50 4.68
CA ARG A 140 5.94 6.57 6.15
C ARG A 140 6.16 5.19 6.75
N ARG A 141 7.12 5.06 7.70
CA ARG A 141 7.46 3.81 8.42
C ARG A 141 7.67 2.61 7.48
N PRO A 142 8.65 2.66 6.56
CA PRO A 142 8.79 1.66 5.50
C PRO A 142 8.98 0.24 6.03
N ALA A 143 9.66 0.03 7.17
CA ALA A 143 9.78 -1.28 7.78
C ALA A 143 8.43 -1.87 8.22
N ALA A 144 7.53 -1.04 8.79
CA ALA A 144 6.19 -1.50 9.16
C ALA A 144 5.33 -1.81 7.93
N VAL A 145 5.50 -1.01 6.86
CA VAL A 145 4.82 -1.24 5.57
C VAL A 145 5.30 -2.53 4.93
N GLN A 146 6.62 -2.77 4.89
CA GLN A 146 7.19 -4.03 4.42
C GLN A 146 6.59 -5.23 5.15
N ASN A 147 6.60 -5.21 6.50
CA ASN A 147 6.03 -6.29 7.31
C ASN A 147 4.53 -6.50 7.01
N GLN A 148 3.79 -5.42 6.80
CA GLN A 148 2.36 -5.54 6.48
C GLN A 148 2.12 -6.15 5.09
N ILE A 149 2.95 -5.79 4.10
CA ILE A 149 2.87 -6.38 2.76
C ILE A 149 3.21 -7.88 2.82
N HIS A 150 4.26 -8.28 3.57
CA HIS A 150 4.59 -9.70 3.75
C HIS A 150 3.43 -10.48 4.36
N ARG A 151 2.79 -9.96 5.41
CA ARG A 151 1.59 -10.59 6.00
C ARG A 151 0.44 -10.72 4.99
N SER A 152 0.27 -9.70 4.14
CA SER A 152 -0.77 -9.75 3.10
C SER A 152 -0.46 -10.79 2.03
N ILE A 153 0.82 -10.98 1.67
CA ILE A 153 1.27 -12.02 0.75
C ILE A 153 1.03 -13.41 1.35
N GLU A 154 1.43 -13.64 2.60
CA GLU A 154 1.20 -14.91 3.30
C GLU A 154 -0.30 -15.24 3.40
N ALA A 155 -1.12 -14.25 3.74
CA ALA A 155 -2.58 -14.42 3.81
C ALA A 155 -3.20 -14.70 2.43
N ALA A 156 -2.70 -14.10 1.34
CA ALA A 156 -3.15 -14.39 -0.02
C ALA A 156 -2.78 -15.81 -0.42
N GLN A 157 -1.54 -16.24 -0.18
CA GLN A 157 -1.07 -17.59 -0.46
C GLN A 157 -1.86 -18.66 0.33
N ALA A 158 -2.16 -18.39 1.60
CA ALA A 158 -2.98 -19.31 2.42
C ALA A 158 -4.39 -19.47 1.84
N ARG A 159 -5.03 -18.36 1.42
CA ARG A 159 -6.35 -18.40 0.77
C ARG A 159 -6.32 -19.21 -0.53
N ASP A 160 -5.28 -19.06 -1.34
CA ASP A 160 -5.15 -19.79 -2.59
C ASP A 160 -4.86 -21.27 -2.37
N ALA A 161 -4.01 -21.59 -1.38
CA ALA A 161 -3.80 -22.99 -0.95
C ALA A 161 -5.10 -23.65 -0.48
N ASP A 162 -5.93 -22.94 0.29
CA ASP A 162 -7.23 -23.42 0.73
C ASP A 162 -8.21 -23.62 -0.44
N ARG A 163 -8.22 -22.73 -1.41
CA ARG A 163 -8.99 -22.87 -2.65
C ARG A 163 -8.54 -24.08 -3.49
N MET A 164 -7.22 -24.26 -3.64
CA MET A 164 -6.64 -25.37 -4.41
C MET A 164 -6.82 -26.73 -3.71
N SER A 165 -6.75 -26.78 -2.37
CA SER A 165 -6.91 -28.01 -1.62
C SER A 165 -8.34 -28.56 -1.65
N GLY A 166 -9.29 -27.83 -2.27
CA GLY A 166 -10.68 -28.24 -2.30
C GLY A 166 -11.31 -28.35 -0.93
N ARG A 167 -10.70 -27.75 0.09
CA ARG A 167 -11.31 -27.46 1.38
C ARG A 167 -12.36 -26.35 1.22
N ARG A 168 -13.36 -26.59 0.38
CA ARG A 168 -14.69 -26.22 0.80
C ARG A 168 -14.90 -26.98 2.10
N ASP A 169 -15.17 -26.31 3.18
CA ASP A 169 -15.88 -26.97 4.27
C ASP A 169 -17.15 -27.53 3.63
N LEU A 170 -17.08 -28.82 3.24
CA LEU A 170 -18.24 -29.50 2.69
C LEU A 170 -19.33 -29.30 3.73
N SER A 171 -20.48 -28.82 3.30
CA SER A 171 -21.62 -28.73 4.22
C SER A 171 -21.81 -30.07 4.89
N LEU A 172 -22.26 -30.09 6.13
CA LEU A 172 -22.47 -31.33 6.87
C LEU A 172 -23.20 -32.42 6.03
N PRO A 173 -24.23 -32.08 5.23
CA PRO A 173 -24.84 -33.04 4.32
C PRO A 173 -23.86 -33.61 3.28
N GLU A 174 -23.03 -32.78 2.67
CA GLU A 174 -22.02 -33.23 1.67
C GLU A 174 -20.94 -34.09 2.30
N GLN A 175 -20.53 -33.81 3.54
CA GLN A 175 -19.59 -34.67 4.30
C GLN A 175 -20.16 -36.01 4.59
N LEU A 176 -21.45 -36.07 4.96
CA LEU A 176 -22.16 -37.32 5.21
C LEU A 176 -22.35 -38.13 3.92
N GLU A 177 -22.68 -37.49 2.81
CA GLU A 177 -22.82 -38.15 1.51
C GLU A 177 -21.49 -38.75 1.05
N LYS A 178 -20.40 -38.01 1.19
CA LYS A 178 -19.05 -38.50 0.85
C LYS A 178 -18.58 -39.63 1.74
N LEU A 179 -18.95 -39.61 3.03
CA LEU A 179 -18.71 -40.72 3.94
C LEU A 179 -19.52 -41.97 3.54
N ASP A 180 -20.77 -41.83 3.11
CA ASP A 180 -21.60 -42.96 2.66
C ASP A 180 -21.05 -43.55 1.33
N GLU A 181 -20.55 -42.71 0.44
CA GLU A 181 -19.89 -43.14 -0.81
C GLU A 181 -18.62 -43.97 -0.50
N LEU A 182 -17.77 -43.51 0.45
CA LEU A 182 -16.58 -44.25 0.89
C LEU A 182 -16.95 -45.61 1.52
N ARG A 183 -18.03 -45.66 2.28
CA ARG A 183 -18.57 -46.92 2.82
C ARG A 183 -19.02 -47.85 1.70
N ARG A 184 -19.80 -47.37 0.75
CA ARG A 184 -20.30 -48.17 -0.41
C ARG A 184 -19.16 -48.72 -1.27
N ARG A 185 -18.05 -47.96 -1.36
CA ARG A 185 -16.82 -48.40 -2.05
C ARG A 185 -15.98 -49.38 -1.23
N GLY A 186 -16.37 -49.68 0.03
CA GLY A 186 -15.64 -50.58 0.91
C GLY A 186 -14.33 -50.02 1.46
N VAL A 187 -14.11 -48.69 1.33
CA VAL A 187 -12.91 -48.03 1.84
C VAL A 187 -12.95 -47.85 3.36
N ILE A 188 -14.15 -47.69 3.93
CA ILE A 188 -14.43 -47.62 5.35
C ILE A 188 -15.47 -48.66 5.75
N SER A 189 -15.32 -49.20 6.96
CA SER A 189 -16.27 -50.13 7.53
C SER A 189 -17.54 -49.45 8.03
N GLN A 190 -18.61 -50.22 8.27
CA GLN A 190 -19.84 -49.71 8.84
C GLN A 190 -19.60 -49.04 10.22
N ALA A 191 -18.76 -49.64 11.04
CA ALA A 191 -18.44 -49.11 12.38
C ALA A 191 -17.71 -47.78 12.34
N GLU A 192 -16.79 -47.62 11.38
CA GLU A 192 -16.08 -46.35 11.16
C GLU A 192 -17.00 -45.25 10.61
N PHE A 193 -17.92 -45.62 9.73
CA PHE A 193 -18.95 -44.70 9.25
C PHE A 193 -19.82 -44.18 10.38
N ASP A 194 -20.34 -45.07 11.24
CA ASP A 194 -21.22 -44.69 12.34
C ASP A 194 -20.49 -43.81 13.36
N ALA A 195 -19.23 -44.13 13.70
CA ALA A 195 -18.41 -43.34 14.59
C ALA A 195 -18.16 -41.89 14.02
N LYS A 196 -17.82 -41.78 12.74
CA LYS A 196 -17.58 -40.48 12.09
C LYS A 196 -18.87 -39.68 11.94
N LYS A 197 -20.00 -40.32 11.66
CA LYS A 197 -21.31 -39.67 11.58
C LYS A 197 -21.68 -39.02 12.92
N VAL A 198 -21.52 -39.71 14.03
CA VAL A 198 -21.79 -39.18 15.38
C VAL A 198 -20.89 -37.98 15.65
N GLN A 199 -19.59 -38.08 15.36
CA GLN A 199 -18.61 -37.01 15.56
C GLN A 199 -18.93 -35.76 14.75
N LEU A 200 -19.48 -35.89 13.53
CA LEU A 200 -19.89 -34.77 12.69
C LEU A 200 -21.16 -34.12 13.23
N LEU A 201 -22.11 -34.87 13.75
CA LEU A 201 -23.38 -34.37 14.30
C LEU A 201 -23.17 -33.67 15.65
N GLU A 202 -22.19 -34.07 16.47
CA GLU A 202 -21.85 -33.44 17.74
C GLU A 202 -21.21 -32.07 17.62
N ARG A 203 -20.77 -31.67 16.41
CA ARG A 203 -20.19 -30.35 16.13
C ARG A 203 -21.26 -29.30 15.77
N MET A 204 -22.51 -29.65 15.78
CA MET A 204 -23.64 -28.71 15.60
C MET A 204 -24.01 -28.06 16.95
#